data_eab51ff0396662cb6dacc8152a4955ae
#
_entry.id   eab51ff0396662cb6dacc8152a4955ae
#
_cell.length_a   1.000
_cell.length_b   1.000
_cell.length_c   1.000
_cell.angle_alpha   90.00
_cell.angle_beta   90.00
_cell.angle_gamma   90.00
#
_symmetry.space_group_name_H-M   'P 1'
#
loop_
_entity.id
_entity.type
_entity.pdbx_description
1 polymer ?
#
loop_
_entity_poly.entity_id
_entity_poly.type
_entity_poly.pdbx_seq_one_letter_code
_entity_poly.pdbx_strand_id
1 'polypeptide(L)'
;MDIRIYNARILTMEEGSSLFKGELHVKGNKISYVGPELAEVKEEWDREIDANGNVIMPGFKNAHTHSGMTFLRSYADDLPLLDWLHQQVFPMEATLTADDIYHLSKLAIMEYLTSGITANFDMYLTPDSIAKASKDCGFRTVIAGAMNDFVQSTEELEYWLQTYNNPEELVTFQLGFHAEYTNSKENLEKLAALVQRF
;
A
#
# COMPACT_ATOMS: atom_id res chain seq x y z
N MET A 1 -1.23 6.63 -21.01
CA MET A 1 -1.96 7.91 -20.94
C MET A 1 -0.98 8.98 -20.50
N ASP A 2 -0.89 10.06 -21.28
CA ASP A 2 0.02 11.16 -21.02
C ASP A 2 -0.76 12.35 -20.46
N ILE A 3 -0.34 12.87 -19.31
CA ILE A 3 -1.07 13.89 -18.55
C ILE A 3 -0.16 15.09 -18.31
N ARG A 4 -0.69 16.28 -18.57
CA ARG A 4 -0.11 17.54 -18.14
C ARG A 4 -0.96 18.16 -17.03
N ILE A 5 -0.32 18.58 -15.94
CA ILE A 5 -0.97 19.35 -14.87
C ILE A 5 -0.21 20.68 -14.77
N TYR A 6 -0.91 21.78 -15.11
CA TYR A 6 -0.32 23.11 -15.19
C TYR A 6 -0.99 24.09 -14.21
N ASN A 7 -0.49 25.32 -14.12
CA ASN A 7 -0.99 26.36 -13.20
C ASN A 7 -1.02 25.85 -11.76
N ALA A 8 0.03 25.15 -11.34
CA ALA A 8 0.13 24.53 -10.03
C ALA A 8 1.15 25.24 -9.13
N ARG A 9 1.00 25.07 -7.83
CA ARG A 9 2.07 25.26 -6.84
C ARG A 9 2.66 23.90 -6.51
N ILE A 10 3.94 23.71 -6.74
CA ILE A 10 4.59 22.39 -6.60
C ILE A 10 5.42 22.35 -5.33
N LEU A 11 5.18 21.33 -4.52
CA LEU A 11 5.95 20.98 -3.33
C LEU A 11 6.56 19.59 -3.55
N THR A 12 7.85 19.53 -3.90
CA THR A 12 8.53 18.27 -4.22
C THR A 12 8.82 17.41 -3.00
N MET A 13 8.83 17.99 -1.81
CA MET A 13 9.29 17.37 -0.56
C MET A 13 10.78 17.00 -0.54
N GLU A 14 11.57 17.48 -1.50
CA GLU A 14 13.02 17.34 -1.48
C GLU A 14 13.62 18.30 -0.46
N GLU A 15 14.69 17.86 0.22
CA GLU A 15 15.37 18.68 1.23
C GLU A 15 15.93 19.96 0.59
N GLY A 16 15.64 21.08 1.22
CA GLY A 16 16.05 22.41 0.73
C GLY A 16 15.21 22.98 -0.42
N SER A 17 14.22 22.24 -0.93
CA SER A 17 13.32 22.77 -1.95
C SER A 17 12.22 23.63 -1.32
N SER A 18 11.87 24.72 -2.01
CA SER A 18 10.72 25.57 -1.65
C SER A 18 9.54 25.35 -2.58
N LEU A 19 8.35 25.73 -2.11
CA LEU A 19 7.16 25.76 -2.94
C LEU A 19 7.35 26.74 -4.12
N PHE A 20 7.09 26.28 -5.35
CA PHE A 20 7.22 27.11 -6.56
C PHE A 20 6.01 26.93 -7.48
N LYS A 21 5.78 27.93 -8.35
CA LYS A 21 4.77 27.81 -9.42
C LYS A 21 5.35 27.00 -10.58
N GLY A 22 4.52 26.07 -11.12
CA GLY A 22 5.01 25.24 -12.20
C GLY A 22 3.99 24.25 -12.72
N GLU A 23 4.50 23.28 -13.46
CA GLU A 23 3.72 22.21 -14.04
C GLU A 23 4.39 20.84 -13.87
N LEU A 24 3.59 19.79 -13.97
CA LEU A 24 3.99 18.41 -13.87
C LEU A 24 3.47 17.63 -15.07
N HIS A 25 4.36 16.83 -15.68
CA HIS A 25 4.02 15.95 -16.78
C HIS A 25 4.16 14.48 -16.37
N VAL A 26 3.20 13.68 -16.77
CA VAL A 26 3.23 12.22 -16.65
C VAL A 26 3.20 11.61 -18.04
N LYS A 27 4.12 10.69 -18.32
CA LYS A 27 4.14 9.86 -19.53
C LYS A 27 4.03 8.40 -19.14
N GLY A 28 2.94 7.78 -19.58
CA GLY A 28 2.62 6.41 -19.18
C GLY A 28 2.39 6.30 -17.67
N ASN A 29 3.34 5.75 -16.94
CA ASN A 29 3.28 5.55 -15.48
C ASN A 29 4.40 6.28 -14.72
N LYS A 30 5.13 7.20 -15.38
CA LYS A 30 6.25 7.93 -14.79
C LYS A 30 6.07 9.43 -14.93
N ILE A 31 6.54 10.17 -13.92
CA ILE A 31 6.68 11.62 -14.02
C ILE A 31 7.85 11.90 -14.97
N SER A 32 7.58 12.63 -16.04
CA SER A 32 8.57 12.99 -17.07
C SER A 32 9.12 14.40 -16.91
N TYR A 33 8.38 15.28 -16.25
CA TYR A 33 8.78 16.64 -15.96
C TYR A 33 8.16 17.15 -14.66
N VAL A 34 8.93 17.88 -13.89
CA VAL A 34 8.49 18.72 -12.76
C VAL A 34 9.34 19.97 -12.77
N GLY A 35 8.71 21.13 -12.92
CA GLY A 35 9.48 22.38 -13.01
C GLY A 35 8.61 23.61 -13.26
N PRO A 36 9.21 24.76 -13.54
CA PRO A 36 8.49 25.96 -13.96
C PRO A 36 7.64 25.70 -15.20
N GLU A 37 6.56 26.46 -15.36
CA GLU A 37 5.73 26.37 -16.56
C GLU A 37 6.55 26.63 -17.83
N LEU A 38 6.37 25.76 -18.84
CA LEU A 38 7.04 25.88 -20.11
C LEU A 38 6.32 26.94 -20.98
N ALA A 39 7.07 27.83 -21.57
CA ALA A 39 6.54 28.90 -22.44
C ALA A 39 5.86 28.36 -23.71
N GLU A 40 6.33 27.24 -24.23
CA GLU A 40 5.76 26.51 -25.35
C GLU A 40 5.68 25.03 -25.04
N VAL A 41 4.51 24.45 -25.13
CA VAL A 41 4.28 23.00 -25.03
C VAL A 41 3.88 22.51 -26.43
N LYS A 42 4.78 21.77 -27.07
CA LYS A 42 4.58 21.23 -28.43
C LYS A 42 3.99 19.81 -28.45
N GLU A 43 3.81 19.23 -27.28
CA GLU A 43 3.35 17.85 -27.13
C GLU A 43 1.82 17.82 -27.04
N GLU A 44 1.21 16.78 -27.62
CA GLU A 44 -0.19 16.47 -27.43
C GLU A 44 -0.36 15.63 -26.17
N TRP A 45 -1.35 15.93 -25.36
CA TRP A 45 -1.65 15.26 -24.11
C TRP A 45 -3.01 14.54 -24.18
N ASP A 46 -3.07 13.33 -23.66
CA ASP A 46 -4.35 12.64 -23.50
C ASP A 46 -5.28 13.39 -22.55
N ARG A 47 -4.67 14.10 -21.58
CA ARG A 47 -5.40 14.90 -20.61
C ARG A 47 -4.57 16.09 -20.13
N GLU A 48 -5.18 17.28 -20.15
CA GLU A 48 -4.64 18.47 -19.49
C GLU A 48 -5.53 18.84 -18.29
N ILE A 49 -4.88 19.18 -17.16
CA ILE A 49 -5.55 19.55 -15.91
C ILE A 49 -5.01 20.92 -15.49
N ASP A 50 -5.88 21.92 -15.45
CA ASP A 50 -5.59 23.18 -14.78
C ASP A 50 -5.71 22.99 -13.26
N ALA A 51 -4.59 23.08 -12.55
CA ALA A 51 -4.58 22.96 -11.10
C ALA A 51 -5.17 24.21 -10.40
N ASN A 52 -5.45 25.28 -11.15
CA ASN A 52 -6.07 26.51 -10.64
C ASN A 52 -5.34 27.06 -9.38
N GLY A 53 -4.02 27.01 -9.38
CA GLY A 53 -3.20 27.44 -8.26
C GLY A 53 -3.20 26.51 -7.04
N ASN A 54 -3.82 25.34 -7.13
CA ASN A 54 -3.74 24.33 -6.07
C ASN A 54 -2.33 23.74 -5.93
N VAL A 55 -2.08 23.10 -4.81
CA VAL A 55 -0.78 22.48 -4.51
C VAL A 55 -0.75 21.06 -5.05
N ILE A 56 0.31 20.75 -5.80
CA ILE A 56 0.69 19.38 -6.13
C ILE A 56 1.84 18.96 -5.22
N MET A 57 1.71 17.78 -4.62
CA MET A 57 2.73 17.18 -3.76
C MET A 57 2.72 15.66 -3.91
N PRO A 58 3.80 14.95 -3.52
CA PRO A 58 3.78 13.50 -3.45
C PRO A 58 2.64 13.00 -2.57
N GLY A 59 1.96 11.94 -3.00
CA GLY A 59 0.90 11.32 -2.21
C GLY A 59 1.43 10.73 -0.90
N PHE A 60 0.59 10.66 0.12
CA PHE A 60 0.93 10.06 1.40
C PHE A 60 1.18 8.55 1.27
N LYS A 61 1.99 8.01 2.17
CA LYS A 61 2.23 6.59 2.34
C LYS A 61 1.67 6.16 3.69
N ASN A 62 0.80 5.16 3.69
CA ASN A 62 0.31 4.55 4.91
C ASN A 62 1.26 3.40 5.30
N ALA A 63 2.07 3.61 6.32
CA ALA A 63 3.12 2.66 6.73
C ALA A 63 2.61 1.57 7.68
N HIS A 64 1.34 1.57 8.07
CA HIS A 64 0.74 0.54 8.93
C HIS A 64 -0.75 0.42 8.63
N THR A 65 -1.15 -0.74 8.05
CA THR A 65 -2.55 -1.01 7.75
C THR A 65 -2.86 -2.50 7.65
N HIS A 66 -4.14 -2.82 7.81
CA HIS A 66 -4.75 -4.12 7.64
C HIS A 66 -6.00 -3.94 6.76
N SER A 67 -5.78 -3.79 5.45
CA SER A 67 -6.84 -3.37 4.50
C SER A 67 -8.07 -4.26 4.53
N GLY A 68 -7.91 -5.56 4.73
CA GLY A 68 -9.03 -6.50 4.84
C GLY A 68 -9.91 -6.31 6.07
N MET A 69 -9.50 -5.50 7.06
CA MET A 69 -10.26 -5.26 8.30
C MET A 69 -11.34 -4.19 8.19
N THR A 70 -11.60 -3.62 7.02
CA THR A 70 -12.63 -2.56 6.86
C THR A 70 -14.01 -2.96 7.36
N PHE A 71 -14.34 -4.24 7.39
CA PHE A 71 -15.61 -4.76 7.91
C PHE A 71 -15.73 -4.69 9.44
N LEU A 72 -14.61 -4.55 10.17
CA LEU A 72 -14.58 -4.44 11.63
C LEU A 72 -14.64 -3.01 12.14
N ARG A 73 -14.87 -2.05 11.26
CA ARG A 73 -14.94 -0.64 11.66
C ARG A 73 -16.00 -0.40 12.72
N SER A 74 -15.60 0.24 13.82
CA SER A 74 -16.44 0.49 15.01
C SER A 74 -17.00 -0.77 15.65
N TYR A 75 -16.36 -1.91 15.47
CA TYR A 75 -16.74 -3.16 16.09
C TYR A 75 -15.93 -3.41 17.35
N ALA A 76 -16.60 -3.38 18.51
CA ALA A 76 -16.03 -3.69 19.83
C ALA A 76 -14.83 -2.78 20.23
N ASP A 77 -14.99 -1.46 20.09
CA ASP A 77 -13.94 -0.46 20.30
C ASP A 77 -13.42 -0.33 21.74
N ASP A 78 -14.18 -0.79 22.76
CA ASP A 78 -13.90 -0.54 24.19
C ASP A 78 -13.21 -1.72 24.91
N LEU A 79 -12.67 -2.70 24.19
CA LEU A 79 -12.01 -3.87 24.78
C LEU A 79 -10.50 -3.69 24.89
N PRO A 80 -9.84 -4.24 25.94
CA PRO A 80 -8.39 -4.40 25.95
C PRO A 80 -7.90 -5.22 24.74
N LEU A 81 -6.68 -4.96 24.27
CA LEU A 81 -6.16 -5.51 23.01
C LEU A 81 -6.32 -7.05 22.90
N LEU A 82 -5.91 -7.79 23.90
CA LEU A 82 -5.95 -9.26 23.83
C LEU A 82 -7.40 -9.79 23.85
N ASP A 83 -8.27 -9.17 24.67
CA ASP A 83 -9.68 -9.51 24.70
C ASP A 83 -10.35 -9.18 23.36
N TRP A 84 -10.04 -8.01 22.79
CA TRP A 84 -10.52 -7.61 21.48
C TRP A 84 -10.09 -8.59 20.40
N LEU A 85 -8.81 -8.98 20.35
CA LEU A 85 -8.30 -9.93 19.37
C LEU A 85 -8.97 -11.30 19.51
N HIS A 86 -8.94 -11.88 20.70
CA HIS A 86 -9.39 -13.28 20.90
C HIS A 86 -10.90 -13.45 20.91
N GLN A 87 -11.66 -12.47 21.43
CA GLN A 87 -13.11 -12.59 21.58
C GLN A 87 -13.88 -12.04 20.37
N GLN A 88 -13.27 -11.10 19.60
CA GLN A 88 -13.97 -10.40 18.53
C GLN A 88 -13.29 -10.58 17.16
N VAL A 89 -12.00 -10.20 17.04
CA VAL A 89 -11.34 -10.12 15.73
C VAL A 89 -11.11 -11.50 15.14
N PHE A 90 -10.37 -12.36 15.81
CA PHE A 90 -9.98 -13.67 15.29
C PHE A 90 -11.19 -14.58 14.95
N PRO A 91 -12.28 -14.63 15.77
CA PRO A 91 -13.48 -15.37 15.39
C PRO A 91 -14.14 -14.85 14.11
N MET A 92 -14.13 -13.53 13.89
CA MET A 92 -14.69 -12.93 12.69
C MET A 92 -13.78 -13.16 11.47
N GLU A 93 -12.48 -12.98 11.62
CA GLU A 93 -11.49 -13.23 10.56
C GLU A 93 -11.50 -14.68 10.08
N ALA A 94 -11.73 -15.63 10.98
CA ALA A 94 -11.84 -17.04 10.63
C ALA A 94 -13.03 -17.38 9.70
N THR A 95 -13.98 -16.46 9.54
CA THR A 95 -15.11 -16.63 8.61
C THR A 95 -14.87 -16.06 7.23
N LEU A 96 -13.81 -15.26 7.06
CA LEU A 96 -13.52 -14.59 5.80
C LEU A 96 -12.99 -15.55 4.74
N THR A 97 -13.48 -15.36 3.53
CA THR A 97 -12.94 -16.01 2.33
C THR A 97 -11.90 -15.12 1.64
N ALA A 98 -11.13 -15.69 0.72
CA ALA A 98 -10.22 -14.94 -0.11
C ALA A 98 -10.93 -13.84 -0.95
N ASP A 99 -12.18 -14.11 -1.37
CA ASP A 99 -13.00 -13.15 -2.11
C ASP A 99 -13.48 -11.99 -1.23
N ASP A 100 -13.85 -12.27 0.02
CA ASP A 100 -14.17 -11.20 0.98
C ASP A 100 -12.98 -10.27 1.18
N ILE A 101 -11.78 -10.83 1.41
CA ILE A 101 -10.56 -10.04 1.61
C ILE A 101 -10.24 -9.20 0.37
N TYR A 102 -10.43 -9.74 -0.83
CA TYR A 102 -10.27 -8.97 -2.07
C TYR A 102 -11.21 -7.75 -2.10
N HIS A 103 -12.49 -7.93 -1.82
CA HIS A 103 -13.47 -6.84 -1.88
C HIS A 103 -13.27 -5.82 -0.75
N LEU A 104 -12.96 -6.27 0.47
CA LEU A 104 -12.66 -5.40 1.61
C LEU A 104 -11.40 -4.58 1.39
N SER A 105 -10.36 -5.18 0.79
CA SER A 105 -9.13 -4.46 0.40
C SER A 105 -9.41 -3.40 -0.67
N LYS A 106 -10.29 -3.65 -1.63
CA LYS A 106 -10.71 -2.63 -2.61
C LYS A 106 -11.42 -1.46 -1.95
N LEU A 107 -12.27 -1.73 -0.95
CA LEU A 107 -12.92 -0.67 -0.16
C LEU A 107 -11.87 0.20 0.55
N ALA A 108 -10.88 -0.43 1.20
CA ALA A 108 -9.78 0.29 1.83
C ALA A 108 -9.00 1.15 0.82
N ILE A 109 -8.68 0.60 -0.36
CA ILE A 109 -7.95 1.33 -1.40
C ILE A 109 -8.74 2.56 -1.89
N MET A 110 -10.06 2.45 -2.04
CA MET A 110 -10.89 3.63 -2.37
C MET A 110 -10.77 4.73 -1.32
N GLU A 111 -10.76 4.36 -0.04
CA GLU A 111 -10.58 5.31 1.06
C GLU A 111 -9.17 5.91 1.06
N TYR A 112 -8.14 5.11 0.80
CA TYR A 112 -6.77 5.61 0.68
C TYR A 112 -6.67 6.66 -0.43
N LEU A 113 -7.14 6.34 -1.62
CA LEU A 113 -7.06 7.25 -2.77
C LEU A 113 -7.83 8.55 -2.53
N THR A 114 -9.02 8.50 -1.95
CA THR A 114 -9.82 9.69 -1.62
C THR A 114 -9.22 10.53 -0.48
N SER A 115 -8.32 9.93 0.32
CA SER A 115 -7.58 10.61 1.39
C SER A 115 -6.18 11.07 0.95
N GLY A 116 -5.82 10.91 -0.33
CA GLY A 116 -4.51 11.30 -0.86
C GLY A 116 -3.38 10.32 -0.53
N ILE A 117 -3.70 9.11 -0.07
CA ILE A 117 -2.74 8.03 0.16
C ILE A 117 -2.54 7.27 -1.16
N THR A 118 -1.31 7.16 -1.63
CA THR A 118 -0.96 6.56 -2.92
C THR A 118 -0.17 5.26 -2.81
N ALA A 119 0.22 4.90 -1.61
CA ALA A 119 0.87 3.61 -1.30
C ALA A 119 0.60 3.20 0.15
N ASN A 120 0.58 1.90 0.41
CA ASN A 120 0.48 1.37 1.76
C ASN A 120 1.49 0.24 2.02
N PHE A 121 1.70 -0.01 3.31
CA PHE A 121 2.38 -1.18 3.85
C PHE A 121 1.31 -2.01 4.57
N ASP A 122 0.92 -3.14 3.97
CA ASP A 122 -0.25 -3.91 4.38
C ASP A 122 0.14 -5.27 4.95
N MET A 123 -0.31 -5.55 6.14
CA MET A 123 -0.13 -6.85 6.79
C MET A 123 -1.52 -7.44 7.05
N TYR A 124 -1.89 -8.50 6.33
CA TYR A 124 -3.17 -9.18 6.56
C TYR A 124 -3.16 -10.61 6.03
N LEU A 125 -4.33 -11.27 6.18
CA LEU A 125 -4.57 -12.61 5.65
C LEU A 125 -4.55 -12.61 4.11
N THR A 126 -4.28 -13.76 3.51
CA THR A 126 -4.32 -13.99 2.06
C THR A 126 -3.65 -12.91 1.20
N PRO A 127 -2.31 -12.84 1.20
CA PRO A 127 -1.52 -11.88 0.40
C PRO A 127 -1.94 -11.82 -1.08
N ASP A 128 -2.29 -12.94 -1.69
CA ASP A 128 -2.71 -12.99 -3.10
C ASP A 128 -3.99 -12.19 -3.38
N SER A 129 -4.95 -12.18 -2.43
CA SER A 129 -6.19 -11.40 -2.55
C SER A 129 -5.91 -9.89 -2.47
N ILE A 130 -5.02 -9.48 -1.56
CA ILE A 130 -4.56 -8.09 -1.43
C ILE A 130 -3.81 -7.66 -2.68
N ALA A 131 -2.90 -8.50 -3.18
CA ALA A 131 -2.14 -8.25 -4.39
C ALA A 131 -3.06 -8.05 -5.60
N LYS A 132 -4.07 -8.93 -5.75
CA LYS A 132 -5.06 -8.82 -6.81
C LYS A 132 -5.86 -7.53 -6.70
N ALA A 133 -6.36 -7.19 -5.50
CA ALA A 133 -7.11 -5.96 -5.26
C ALA A 133 -6.29 -4.71 -5.62
N SER A 134 -5.03 -4.68 -5.19
CA SER A 134 -4.11 -3.58 -5.46
C SER A 134 -3.82 -3.42 -6.95
N LYS A 135 -3.55 -4.51 -7.67
CA LYS A 135 -3.31 -4.50 -9.13
C LYS A 135 -4.55 -4.04 -9.89
N ASP A 136 -5.73 -4.56 -9.55
CA ASP A 136 -7.00 -4.21 -10.20
C ASP A 136 -7.39 -2.74 -9.97
N CYS A 137 -6.96 -2.15 -8.84
CA CYS A 137 -7.19 -0.73 -8.53
C CYS A 137 -6.06 0.19 -9.02
N GLY A 138 -4.97 -0.34 -9.55
CA GLY A 138 -3.79 0.46 -9.91
C GLY A 138 -3.11 1.09 -8.69
N PHE A 139 -3.19 0.47 -7.51
CA PHE A 139 -2.70 0.97 -6.25
C PHE A 139 -1.38 0.29 -5.84
N ARG A 140 -0.48 1.05 -5.24
CA ARG A 140 0.83 0.55 -4.83
C ARG A 140 0.78 -0.02 -3.41
N THR A 141 1.15 -1.30 -3.26
CA THR A 141 1.15 -1.99 -1.97
C THR A 141 2.45 -2.74 -1.74
N VAL A 142 3.05 -2.55 -0.58
CA VAL A 142 4.04 -3.46 -0.02
C VAL A 142 3.30 -4.39 0.94
N ILE A 143 3.21 -5.67 0.63
CA ILE A 143 2.59 -6.66 1.49
C ILE A 143 3.65 -7.17 2.47
N ALA A 144 3.36 -7.11 3.76
CA ALA A 144 4.19 -7.71 4.80
C ALA A 144 3.69 -9.10 5.17
N GLY A 145 4.59 -10.04 5.34
CA GLY A 145 4.27 -11.32 5.96
C GLY A 145 3.74 -11.13 7.37
N ALA A 146 2.72 -11.89 7.72
CA ALA A 146 2.08 -11.89 9.04
C ALA A 146 2.22 -13.26 9.74
N MET A 147 3.35 -13.92 9.52
CA MET A 147 3.62 -15.25 10.06
C MET A 147 3.39 -15.29 11.57
N ASN A 148 2.72 -16.32 12.02
CA ASN A 148 2.58 -16.67 13.43
C ASN A 148 2.46 -18.20 13.58
N ASP A 149 2.26 -18.70 14.80
CA ASP A 149 2.20 -20.14 15.06
C ASP A 149 0.96 -20.84 14.46
N PHE A 150 0.03 -20.09 13.89
CA PHE A 150 -1.25 -20.60 13.39
C PHE A 150 -1.45 -20.41 11.90
N VAL A 151 -0.87 -19.36 11.31
CA VAL A 151 -1.03 -18.99 9.90
C VAL A 151 0.28 -18.49 9.30
N GLN A 152 0.43 -18.65 8.01
CA GLN A 152 1.59 -18.22 7.20
C GLN A 152 2.91 -18.86 7.66
N SER A 153 3.22 -20.01 7.08
CA SER A 153 4.51 -20.68 7.25
C SER A 153 5.66 -19.95 6.54
N THR A 154 6.90 -20.30 6.89
CA THR A 154 8.10 -19.80 6.19
C THR A 154 8.12 -20.16 4.72
N GLU A 155 7.58 -21.33 4.35
CA GLU A 155 7.45 -21.77 2.96
C GLU A 155 6.50 -20.88 2.15
N GLU A 156 5.37 -20.48 2.75
CA GLU A 156 4.43 -19.55 2.14
C GLU A 156 5.05 -18.15 2.00
N LEU A 157 5.76 -17.66 3.02
CA LEU A 157 6.47 -16.39 2.95
C LEU A 157 7.52 -16.39 1.83
N GLU A 158 8.28 -17.48 1.67
CA GLU A 158 9.25 -17.62 0.59
C GLU A 158 8.57 -17.63 -0.79
N TYR A 159 7.43 -18.32 -0.92
CA TYR A 159 6.63 -18.32 -2.14
C TYR A 159 6.17 -16.91 -2.52
N TRP A 160 5.60 -16.15 -1.57
CA TRP A 160 5.15 -14.79 -1.85
C TRP A 160 6.31 -13.83 -2.13
N LEU A 161 7.43 -13.97 -1.43
CA LEU A 161 8.62 -13.17 -1.71
C LEU A 161 9.11 -13.40 -3.15
N GLN A 162 9.15 -14.64 -3.62
CA GLN A 162 9.55 -14.98 -4.98
C GLN A 162 8.52 -14.49 -6.02
N THR A 163 7.22 -14.56 -5.68
CA THR A 163 6.13 -14.17 -6.57
C THR A 163 6.03 -12.65 -6.75
N TYR A 164 6.30 -11.89 -5.69
CA TYR A 164 6.13 -10.43 -5.65
C TYR A 164 7.45 -9.67 -5.43
N ASN A 165 8.56 -10.18 -5.93
CA ASN A 165 9.90 -9.58 -5.75
C ASN A 165 10.32 -8.69 -6.94
N ASN A 166 9.41 -8.12 -7.70
CA ASN A 166 9.73 -7.19 -8.77
C ASN A 166 9.42 -5.75 -8.32
N PRO A 167 10.43 -4.89 -8.06
CA PRO A 167 10.21 -3.52 -7.59
C PRO A 167 9.57 -2.60 -8.65
N GLU A 168 9.53 -2.98 -9.92
CA GLU A 168 8.84 -2.23 -10.98
C GLU A 168 7.32 -2.48 -10.98
N GLU A 169 6.86 -3.50 -10.28
CA GLU A 169 5.43 -3.83 -10.14
C GLU A 169 4.75 -2.96 -9.06
N LEU A 170 3.41 -2.90 -9.14
CA LEU A 170 2.61 -2.19 -8.14
C LEU A 170 2.63 -2.86 -6.77
N VAL A 171 2.84 -4.17 -6.74
CA VAL A 171 2.82 -4.96 -5.52
C VAL A 171 4.17 -5.63 -5.31
N THR A 172 4.71 -5.43 -4.11
CA THR A 172 5.90 -6.13 -3.63
C THR A 172 5.60 -6.83 -2.31
N PHE A 173 6.43 -7.81 -1.94
CA PHE A 173 6.30 -8.54 -0.67
C PHE A 173 7.55 -8.36 0.17
N GLN A 174 7.35 -8.29 1.49
CA GLN A 174 8.43 -8.25 2.47
C GLN A 174 8.22 -9.33 3.52
N LEU A 175 9.29 -10.05 3.86
CA LEU A 175 9.28 -11.01 4.95
C LEU A 175 8.94 -10.32 6.26
N GLY A 176 8.11 -10.94 7.07
CA GLY A 176 7.68 -10.40 8.35
C GLY A 176 6.93 -11.42 9.19
N PHE A 177 6.65 -11.06 10.41
CA PHE A 177 5.85 -11.82 11.36
C PHE A 177 4.84 -10.90 12.04
N HIS A 178 3.76 -11.47 12.53
CA HIS A 178 2.66 -10.69 13.13
C HIS A 178 3.11 -9.96 14.41
N ALA A 179 3.53 -10.72 15.41
CA ALA A 179 3.98 -10.17 16.68
C ALA A 179 4.77 -11.21 17.48
N GLU A 180 5.61 -10.79 18.42
CA GLU A 180 6.37 -11.70 19.29
C GLU A 180 5.47 -12.62 20.12
N TYR A 181 4.35 -12.09 20.63
CA TYR A 181 3.40 -12.86 21.46
C TYR A 181 2.53 -13.86 20.68
N THR A 182 2.61 -13.87 19.36
CA THR A 182 1.91 -14.83 18.49
C THR A 182 2.85 -15.83 17.83
N ASN A 183 4.14 -15.78 18.15
CA ASN A 183 5.14 -16.64 17.55
C ASN A 183 5.96 -17.38 18.60
N SER A 184 6.20 -18.65 18.37
CA SER A 184 7.22 -19.41 19.09
C SER A 184 8.63 -18.95 18.69
N LYS A 185 9.58 -19.18 19.58
CA LYS A 185 11.00 -18.93 19.32
C LYS A 185 11.49 -19.70 18.08
N GLU A 186 11.01 -20.94 17.90
CA GLU A 186 11.36 -21.79 16.76
C GLU A 186 10.95 -21.14 15.42
N ASN A 187 9.73 -20.59 15.36
CA ASN A 187 9.24 -19.91 14.16
C ASN A 187 10.02 -18.63 13.86
N LEU A 188 10.36 -17.86 14.89
CA LEU A 188 11.20 -16.66 14.71
C LEU A 188 12.63 -17.02 14.24
N GLU A 189 13.22 -18.11 14.73
CA GLU A 189 14.52 -18.61 14.26
C GLU A 189 14.46 -19.08 12.81
N LYS A 190 13.38 -19.77 12.40
CA LYS A 190 13.14 -20.16 10.98
C LYS A 190 13.02 -18.93 10.07
N LEU A 191 12.26 -17.92 10.50
CA LEU A 191 12.14 -16.68 9.75
C LEU A 191 13.48 -15.94 9.64
N ALA A 192 14.24 -15.87 10.73
CA ALA A 192 15.57 -15.25 10.70
C ALA A 192 16.52 -15.98 9.74
N ALA A 193 16.47 -17.32 9.71
CA ALA A 193 17.22 -18.11 8.74
C ALA A 193 16.77 -17.85 7.29
N LEU A 194 15.46 -17.68 7.06
CA LEU A 194 14.93 -17.34 5.74
C LEU A 194 15.44 -15.96 5.29
N VAL A 195 15.39 -14.93 6.16
CA VAL A 195 15.88 -13.58 5.86
C VAL A 195 17.36 -13.56 5.46
N GLN A 196 18.19 -14.44 6.04
CA GLN A 196 19.61 -14.52 5.71
C GLN A 196 19.90 -15.08 4.30
N ARG A 197 18.89 -15.68 3.66
CA ARG A 197 19.01 -16.27 2.30
C ARG A 197 18.73 -15.27 1.18
N PHE A 198 18.11 -14.15 1.50
CA PHE A 198 17.70 -13.08 0.58
C PHE A 198 18.27 -11.71 0.97
#